data_2da1beeb454c61da5ea19d56390bb7f5
#
_entry.id   2da1beeb454c61da5ea19d56390bb7f5
#
_cell.length_a   1.000
_cell.length_b   1.000
_cell.length_c   1.000
_cell.angle_alpha   90.00
_cell.angle_beta   90.00
_cell.angle_gamma   90.00
#
_symmetry.space_group_name_H-M   'P 1'
#
loop_
_entity.id
_entity.type
_entity.pdbx_description
1 polymer ?
#
loop_
_entity_poly.entity_id
_entity_poly.type
_entity_poly.pdbx_seq_one_letter_code
_entity_poly.pdbx_strand_id
1 'polypeptide(L)'
;MRRRLTPLPAFAAAAMAAVLAVATPASAAPADKPLVLSTWTQTSEASYEAWATARENRAGWAAYGFDWSTDYCTSSPDNPFGFPFRMACARHDFGYRNHRAAGLFPAAKSRLDLAFHEDLKRVCAHYSSTRKGSCDSTAWTYYQAVRVLGIS
;
A
#
# COMPACT_ATOMS: atom_id res chain seq x y z
N MET A 1 36.08 -2.42 81.59
CA MET A 1 34.97 -1.99 80.71
C MET A 1 35.50 -1.83 79.30
N ARG A 2 35.21 -2.71 78.43
CA ARG A 2 35.64 -2.65 76.98
C ARG A 2 34.42 -2.22 76.15
N ARG A 3 34.47 -0.99 75.59
CA ARG A 3 33.46 -0.46 74.65
C ARG A 3 33.67 -1.14 73.29
N ARG A 4 32.65 -1.82 72.80
CA ARG A 4 32.59 -2.38 71.44
C ARG A 4 32.14 -1.24 70.52
N LEU A 5 33.00 -0.92 69.50
CA LEU A 5 32.65 -0.04 68.39
C LEU A 5 31.94 -0.86 67.33
N THR A 6 30.73 -0.48 66.98
CA THR A 6 29.96 -1.06 65.89
C THR A 6 30.33 -0.38 64.57
N PRO A 7 30.59 -1.07 63.48
CA PRO A 7 30.85 -0.44 62.20
C PRO A 7 29.53 0.04 61.53
N LEU A 8 29.56 1.24 60.97
CA LEU A 8 28.52 1.81 60.14
C LEU A 8 28.48 1.16 58.76
N PRO A 9 27.29 0.93 58.19
CA PRO A 9 27.17 0.40 56.83
C PRO A 9 27.50 1.46 55.78
N ALA A 10 28.39 1.16 54.85
CA ALA A 10 28.66 1.96 53.67
C ALA A 10 27.51 1.84 52.68
N PHE A 11 26.81 2.95 52.40
CA PHE A 11 25.86 3.04 51.32
C PHE A 11 26.60 3.18 49.99
N ALA A 12 26.55 2.15 49.17
CA ALA A 12 26.99 2.20 47.76
C ALA A 12 25.92 2.93 46.94
N ALA A 13 26.23 4.13 46.46
CA ALA A 13 25.38 4.87 45.55
C ALA A 13 25.58 4.27 44.11
N ALA A 14 24.58 3.53 43.63
CA ALA A 14 24.53 3.09 42.24
C ALA A 14 24.15 4.29 41.35
N ALA A 15 25.09 4.78 40.55
CA ALA A 15 24.81 5.78 39.51
C ALA A 15 24.16 5.10 38.33
N MET A 16 22.86 5.30 38.12
CA MET A 16 22.15 4.92 36.89
C MET A 16 22.52 5.92 35.79
N ALA A 17 23.31 5.47 34.81
CA ALA A 17 23.51 6.23 33.56
C ALA A 17 22.27 6.09 32.70
N ALA A 18 21.49 7.16 32.56
CA ALA A 18 20.37 7.22 31.61
C ALA A 18 20.94 7.34 30.19
N VAL A 19 20.82 6.28 29.40
CA VAL A 19 21.13 6.32 27.95
C VAL A 19 19.99 7.07 27.28
N LEU A 20 20.23 8.33 26.93
CA LEU A 20 19.31 9.08 26.04
C LEU A 20 19.44 8.53 24.64
N ALA A 21 18.48 7.72 24.22
CA ALA A 21 18.35 7.31 22.82
C ALA A 21 18.00 8.56 21.99
N VAL A 22 18.96 9.06 21.22
CA VAL A 22 18.72 10.11 20.22
C VAL A 22 17.93 9.47 19.09
N ALA A 23 16.62 9.74 19.03
CA ALA A 23 15.80 9.37 17.90
C ALA A 23 16.29 10.14 16.66
N THR A 24 16.83 9.44 15.67
CA THR A 24 17.13 10.02 14.36
C THR A 24 15.81 10.50 13.74
N PRO A 25 15.71 11.75 13.25
CA PRO A 25 14.50 12.22 12.59
C PRO A 25 14.24 11.33 11.36
N ALA A 26 13.01 10.82 11.24
CA ALA A 26 12.59 10.11 10.04
C ALA A 26 12.77 11.05 8.84
N SER A 27 13.51 10.62 7.82
CA SER A 27 13.69 11.41 6.60
C SER A 27 12.32 11.69 5.98
N ALA A 28 12.03 12.95 5.65
CA ALA A 28 10.79 13.31 4.99
C ALA A 28 10.73 12.65 3.61
N ALA A 29 9.55 12.21 3.19
CA ALA A 29 9.34 11.65 1.86
C ALA A 29 9.67 12.71 0.79
N PRO A 30 10.13 12.29 -0.42
CA PRO A 30 10.40 13.21 -1.52
C PRO A 30 9.20 14.12 -1.84
N ALA A 31 9.48 15.39 -2.17
CA ALA A 31 8.44 16.40 -2.38
C ALA A 31 7.52 16.08 -3.56
N ASP A 32 7.98 15.30 -4.52
CA ASP A 32 7.23 14.84 -5.69
C ASP A 32 6.38 13.57 -5.45
N LYS A 33 6.37 13.03 -4.23
CA LYS A 33 5.55 11.85 -3.86
C LYS A 33 4.09 11.97 -4.33
N PRO A 34 3.38 13.10 -4.15
CA PRO A 34 2.00 13.23 -4.63
C PRO A 34 1.88 13.13 -6.16
N LEU A 35 2.85 13.68 -6.89
CA LEU A 35 2.89 13.60 -8.35
C LEU A 35 3.11 12.16 -8.83
N VAL A 36 4.09 11.46 -8.24
CA VAL A 36 4.38 10.05 -8.53
C VAL A 36 3.15 9.19 -8.25
N LEU A 37 2.51 9.36 -7.09
CA LEU A 37 1.28 8.65 -6.74
C LEU A 37 0.17 8.91 -7.76
N SER A 38 -0.03 10.16 -8.15
CA SER A 38 -1.01 10.52 -9.17
C SER A 38 -0.70 9.87 -10.52
N THR A 39 0.56 9.91 -10.96
CA THR A 39 1.00 9.33 -12.24
C THR A 39 0.74 7.81 -12.29
N TRP A 40 0.99 7.11 -11.20
CA TRP A 40 0.83 5.65 -11.13
C TRP A 40 -0.61 5.18 -10.91
N THR A 41 -1.56 6.08 -10.79
CA THR A 41 -2.97 5.76 -10.51
C THR A 41 -3.94 6.36 -11.51
N GLN A 42 -3.46 6.69 -12.74
CA GLN A 42 -4.32 7.10 -13.86
C GLN A 42 -4.93 5.89 -14.56
N THR A 43 -5.89 6.12 -15.43
CA THR A 43 -6.61 5.08 -16.19
C THR A 43 -5.82 4.52 -17.38
N SER A 44 -4.71 5.15 -17.77
CA SER A 44 -3.93 4.77 -18.96
C SER A 44 -3.09 3.51 -18.73
N GLU A 45 -2.79 2.81 -19.80
CA GLU A 45 -1.87 1.65 -19.81
C GLU A 45 -0.48 2.05 -19.32
N ALA A 46 0.06 3.16 -19.82
CA ALA A 46 1.37 3.68 -19.39
C ALA A 46 1.44 3.92 -17.87
N SER A 47 0.33 4.34 -17.24
CA SER A 47 0.25 4.49 -15.79
C SER A 47 0.29 3.12 -15.08
N TYR A 48 -0.36 2.10 -15.65
CA TYR A 48 -0.30 0.74 -15.13
C TYR A 48 1.13 0.18 -15.23
N GLU A 49 1.77 0.31 -16.37
CA GLU A 49 3.13 -0.18 -16.62
C GLU A 49 4.17 0.50 -15.71
N ALA A 50 4.06 1.81 -15.53
CA ALA A 50 4.93 2.56 -14.62
C ALA A 50 4.79 2.08 -13.17
N TRP A 51 3.56 1.86 -12.70
CA TRP A 51 3.32 1.28 -11.38
C TRP A 51 3.84 -0.16 -11.27
N ALA A 52 3.60 -1.01 -12.28
CA ALA A 52 4.05 -2.40 -12.28
C ALA A 52 5.57 -2.50 -12.20
N THR A 53 6.29 -1.71 -13.00
CA THR A 53 7.75 -1.61 -12.98
C THR A 53 8.26 -1.15 -11.61
N ALA A 54 7.64 -0.13 -11.02
CA ALA A 54 8.01 0.35 -9.70
C ALA A 54 7.75 -0.70 -8.61
N ARG A 55 6.65 -1.46 -8.73
CA ARG A 55 6.32 -2.56 -7.82
C ARG A 55 7.36 -3.68 -7.85
N GLU A 56 7.94 -4.00 -8.99
CA GLU A 56 9.03 -4.97 -9.12
C GLU A 56 10.33 -4.46 -8.47
N ASN A 57 10.56 -3.16 -8.49
CA ASN A 57 11.73 -2.49 -7.90
C ASN A 57 11.38 -1.63 -6.68
N ARG A 58 10.59 -2.17 -5.74
CA ARG A 58 10.13 -1.41 -4.54
C ARG A 58 11.27 -0.85 -3.70
N ALA A 59 12.41 -1.53 -3.67
CA ALA A 59 13.58 -1.07 -2.92
C ALA A 59 14.08 0.30 -3.43
N GLY A 60 14.03 0.54 -4.74
CA GLY A 60 14.38 1.83 -5.35
C GLY A 60 13.44 2.96 -4.96
N TRP A 61 12.24 2.64 -4.46
CA TRP A 61 11.20 3.59 -4.05
C TRP A 61 11.02 3.68 -2.52
N ALA A 62 11.95 3.09 -1.76
CA ALA A 62 11.84 3.04 -0.30
C ALA A 62 11.73 4.44 0.34
N ALA A 63 12.44 5.44 -0.19
CA ALA A 63 12.41 6.82 0.30
C ALA A 63 11.01 7.46 0.22
N TYR A 64 10.17 7.01 -0.70
CA TYR A 64 8.80 7.53 -0.86
C TYR A 64 7.85 7.01 0.21
N GLY A 65 8.18 5.91 0.90
CA GLY A 65 7.32 5.33 1.94
C GLY A 65 5.92 4.98 1.43
N PHE A 66 5.81 4.43 0.21
CA PHE A 66 4.55 3.92 -0.31
C PHE A 66 4.15 2.63 0.40
N ASP A 67 2.86 2.48 0.67
CA ASP A 67 2.28 1.23 1.10
C ASP A 67 2.06 0.32 -0.12
N TRP A 68 2.85 -0.75 -0.20
CA TRP A 68 2.79 -1.78 -1.25
C TRP A 68 2.03 -3.02 -0.81
N SER A 69 1.45 -3.01 0.40
CA SER A 69 0.67 -4.14 0.89
C SER A 69 -0.60 -4.32 0.05
N THR A 70 -1.05 -5.55 -0.08
CA THR A 70 -2.25 -5.90 -0.84
C THR A 70 -2.85 -7.19 -0.30
N ASP A 71 -4.13 -7.26 -0.23
CA ASP A 71 -4.94 -8.48 -0.06
C ASP A 71 -5.61 -8.89 -1.38
N TYR A 72 -5.18 -8.25 -2.47
CA TYR A 72 -5.62 -8.48 -3.84
C TYR A 72 -7.12 -8.24 -4.02
N CYS A 73 -7.87 -9.20 -4.57
CA CYS A 73 -9.30 -9.03 -4.80
C CYS A 73 -10.11 -9.38 -3.53
N THR A 74 -10.01 -8.55 -2.50
CA THR A 74 -10.66 -8.72 -1.18
C THR A 74 -12.09 -9.26 -1.30
N SER A 75 -12.37 -10.36 -0.61
CA SER A 75 -13.68 -11.04 -0.61
C SER A 75 -14.15 -11.57 -1.97
N SER A 76 -13.27 -11.59 -2.98
CA SER A 76 -13.54 -12.10 -4.33
C SER A 76 -12.36 -12.92 -4.83
N PRO A 77 -12.54 -13.88 -5.76
CA PRO A 77 -11.43 -14.62 -6.33
C PRO A 77 -10.42 -13.71 -7.07
N ASP A 78 -9.12 -13.95 -6.91
CA ASP A 78 -8.06 -13.25 -7.65
C ASP A 78 -8.06 -13.56 -9.14
N ASN A 79 -8.54 -14.76 -9.51
CA ASN A 79 -8.57 -15.27 -10.88
C ASN A 79 -9.95 -15.87 -11.19
N PRO A 80 -11.03 -15.07 -11.19
CA PRO A 80 -12.36 -15.58 -11.43
C PRO A 80 -12.46 -16.24 -12.82
N PHE A 81 -12.97 -17.46 -12.89
CA PHE A 81 -13.07 -18.21 -14.14
C PHE A 81 -11.75 -18.34 -14.93
N GLY A 82 -10.61 -18.19 -14.25
CA GLY A 82 -9.27 -18.21 -14.85
C GLY A 82 -8.84 -16.87 -15.50
N PHE A 83 -9.56 -15.78 -15.29
CA PHE A 83 -9.14 -14.43 -15.69
C PHE A 83 -8.16 -13.86 -14.65
N PRO A 84 -6.90 -13.50 -14.99
CA PRO A 84 -5.90 -13.09 -14.03
C PRO A 84 -6.09 -11.63 -13.57
N PHE A 85 -7.08 -11.38 -12.72
CA PHE A 85 -7.43 -10.06 -12.21
C PHE A 85 -6.54 -9.60 -11.05
N ARG A 86 -5.75 -10.50 -10.49
CA ARG A 86 -4.94 -10.29 -9.30
C ARG A 86 -4.11 -9.01 -9.30
N MET A 87 -3.46 -8.69 -10.44
CA MET A 87 -2.59 -7.50 -10.50
C MET A 87 -3.39 -6.20 -10.61
N ALA A 88 -4.56 -6.23 -11.25
CA ALA A 88 -5.48 -5.09 -11.24
C ALA A 88 -5.95 -4.79 -9.81
N CYS A 89 -6.32 -5.81 -9.03
CA CYS A 89 -6.68 -5.67 -7.62
C CYS A 89 -5.51 -5.11 -6.79
N ALA A 90 -4.28 -5.61 -7.00
CA ALA A 90 -3.10 -5.12 -6.28
C ALA A 90 -2.81 -3.63 -6.54
N ARG A 91 -3.03 -3.15 -7.78
CA ARG A 91 -2.88 -1.72 -8.09
C ARG A 91 -4.01 -0.88 -7.50
N HIS A 92 -5.21 -1.41 -7.45
CA HIS A 92 -6.35 -0.75 -6.81
C HIS A 92 -6.09 -0.56 -5.30
N ASP A 93 -5.61 -1.60 -4.60
CA ASP A 93 -5.18 -1.52 -3.21
C ASP A 93 -4.11 -0.45 -3.01
N PHE A 94 -3.07 -0.45 -3.85
CA PHE A 94 -2.01 0.56 -3.80
C PHE A 94 -2.59 1.97 -3.91
N GLY A 95 -3.47 2.20 -4.87
CA GLY A 95 -4.15 3.48 -5.06
C GLY A 95 -4.94 3.89 -3.81
N TYR A 96 -5.77 3.01 -3.30
CA TYR A 96 -6.62 3.26 -2.14
C TYR A 96 -5.81 3.57 -0.89
N ARG A 97 -4.85 2.72 -0.53
CA ARG A 97 -4.05 2.85 0.70
C ARG A 97 -3.22 4.13 0.69
N ASN A 98 -2.52 4.40 -0.39
CA ASN A 98 -1.66 5.57 -0.49
C ASN A 98 -2.44 6.90 -0.60
N HIS A 99 -3.59 6.93 -1.27
CA HIS A 99 -4.44 8.13 -1.28
C HIS A 99 -5.12 8.36 0.07
N ARG A 100 -5.50 7.30 0.81
CA ARG A 100 -5.99 7.45 2.19
C ARG A 100 -4.90 8.00 3.10
N ALA A 101 -3.70 7.46 3.04
CA ALA A 101 -2.55 7.94 3.82
C ALA A 101 -2.20 9.41 3.51
N ALA A 102 -2.41 9.85 2.28
CA ALA A 102 -2.19 11.23 1.84
C ALA A 102 -3.37 12.18 2.11
N GLY A 103 -4.50 11.69 2.63
CA GLY A 103 -5.73 12.51 2.81
C GLY A 103 -6.44 12.89 1.50
N LEU A 104 -6.09 12.25 0.39
CA LEU A 104 -6.58 12.57 -0.96
C LEU A 104 -7.66 11.60 -1.47
N PHE A 105 -8.02 10.61 -0.67
CA PHE A 105 -8.88 9.50 -1.10
C PHE A 105 -10.26 9.95 -1.59
N PRO A 106 -11.02 10.84 -0.92
CA PRO A 106 -12.35 11.22 -1.38
C PRO A 106 -12.35 11.81 -2.80
N ALA A 107 -11.36 12.63 -3.12
CA ALA A 107 -11.22 13.23 -4.45
C ALA A 107 -10.70 12.24 -5.51
N ALA A 108 -9.96 11.22 -5.11
CA ALA A 108 -9.34 10.26 -6.01
C ALA A 108 -10.20 9.02 -6.28
N LYS A 109 -11.12 8.64 -5.36
CA LYS A 109 -11.83 7.36 -5.37
C LYS A 109 -12.42 6.99 -6.74
N SER A 110 -13.22 7.87 -7.34
CA SER A 110 -13.86 7.58 -8.63
C SER A 110 -12.85 7.27 -9.74
N ARG A 111 -11.72 7.98 -9.77
CA ARG A 111 -10.64 7.74 -10.73
C ARG A 111 -9.91 6.42 -10.46
N LEU A 112 -9.69 6.08 -9.18
CA LEU A 112 -9.08 4.81 -8.79
C LEU A 112 -9.95 3.62 -9.20
N ASP A 113 -11.26 3.71 -9.00
CA ASP A 113 -12.21 2.68 -9.42
C ASP A 113 -12.24 2.55 -10.96
N LEU A 114 -12.19 3.67 -11.69
CA LEU A 114 -12.09 3.64 -13.15
C LEU A 114 -10.76 3.03 -13.62
N ALA A 115 -9.64 3.37 -12.98
CA ALA A 115 -8.34 2.78 -13.29
C ALA A 115 -8.37 1.25 -13.10
N PHE A 116 -8.99 0.80 -12.02
CA PHE A 116 -9.21 -0.63 -11.78
C PHE A 116 -10.01 -1.29 -12.90
N HIS A 117 -11.12 -0.68 -13.32
CA HIS A 117 -11.93 -1.21 -14.42
C HIS A 117 -11.14 -1.28 -15.75
N GLU A 118 -10.36 -0.23 -16.07
CA GLU A 118 -9.52 -0.24 -17.26
C GLU A 118 -8.44 -1.34 -17.20
N ASP A 119 -7.85 -1.57 -16.03
CA ASP A 119 -6.89 -2.66 -15.85
C ASP A 119 -7.53 -4.05 -16.08
N LEU A 120 -8.74 -4.27 -15.55
CA LEU A 120 -9.51 -5.49 -15.80
C LEU A 120 -9.84 -5.67 -17.29
N LYS A 121 -10.23 -4.59 -17.97
CA LYS A 121 -10.50 -4.62 -19.42
C LYS A 121 -9.25 -4.96 -20.25
N ARG A 122 -8.05 -4.51 -19.82
CA ARG A 122 -6.78 -4.90 -20.47
C ARG A 122 -6.56 -6.39 -20.36
N VAL A 123 -6.83 -7.01 -19.20
CA VAL A 123 -6.82 -8.46 -19.06
C VAL A 123 -7.80 -9.11 -20.05
N CYS A 124 -9.01 -8.58 -20.16
CA CYS A 124 -10.04 -9.13 -21.05
C CYS A 124 -9.71 -8.97 -22.54
N ALA A 125 -8.90 -7.97 -22.91
CA ALA A 125 -8.47 -7.76 -24.29
C ALA A 125 -7.61 -8.91 -24.88
N HIS A 126 -7.03 -9.75 -24.01
CA HIS A 126 -6.27 -10.94 -24.43
C HIS A 126 -7.17 -12.11 -24.87
N TYR A 127 -8.47 -12.01 -24.70
CA TYR A 127 -9.44 -13.03 -25.10
C TYR A 127 -10.25 -12.60 -26.33
N SER A 128 -10.89 -13.57 -26.97
CA SER A 128 -11.76 -13.34 -28.13
C SER A 128 -13.16 -13.94 -27.91
N SER A 129 -14.10 -13.53 -28.77
CA SER A 129 -15.45 -14.08 -28.84
C SER A 129 -16.17 -14.17 -27.48
N THR A 130 -16.85 -15.26 -27.20
CA THR A 130 -17.64 -15.49 -25.98
C THR A 130 -16.79 -15.36 -24.71
N ARG A 131 -15.53 -15.83 -24.74
CA ARG A 131 -14.64 -15.74 -23.56
C ARG A 131 -14.34 -14.31 -23.19
N LYS A 132 -14.15 -13.42 -24.18
CA LYS A 132 -13.99 -11.99 -23.93
C LYS A 132 -15.25 -11.40 -23.30
N GLY A 133 -16.43 -11.72 -23.84
CA GLY A 133 -17.71 -11.24 -23.27
C GLY A 133 -17.90 -11.68 -21.81
N SER A 134 -17.55 -12.92 -21.47
CA SER A 134 -17.60 -13.42 -20.10
C SER A 134 -16.60 -12.69 -19.20
N CYS A 135 -15.39 -12.41 -19.71
CA CYS A 135 -14.40 -11.64 -18.96
C CYS A 135 -14.87 -10.20 -18.71
N ASP A 136 -15.38 -9.51 -19.74
CA ASP A 136 -15.88 -8.14 -19.63
C ASP A 136 -17.05 -8.05 -18.64
N SER A 137 -17.96 -9.02 -18.64
CA SER A 137 -19.07 -9.07 -17.67
C SER A 137 -18.56 -9.27 -16.23
N THR A 138 -17.54 -10.13 -16.07
CA THR A 138 -16.92 -10.34 -14.77
C THR A 138 -16.18 -9.08 -14.30
N ALA A 139 -15.42 -8.42 -15.19
CA ALA A 139 -14.73 -7.16 -14.92
C ALA A 139 -15.72 -6.07 -14.49
N TRP A 140 -16.87 -5.97 -15.14
CA TRP A 140 -17.93 -5.05 -14.75
C TRP A 140 -18.46 -5.32 -13.35
N THR A 141 -18.67 -6.58 -12.99
CA THR A 141 -19.13 -6.96 -11.64
C THR A 141 -18.12 -6.53 -10.55
N TYR A 142 -16.82 -6.76 -10.78
CA TYR A 142 -15.77 -6.33 -9.87
C TYR A 142 -15.73 -4.80 -9.72
N TYR A 143 -15.84 -4.09 -10.83
CA TYR A 143 -15.89 -2.63 -10.83
C TYR A 143 -17.09 -2.08 -10.05
N GLN A 144 -18.27 -2.66 -10.24
CA GLN A 144 -19.46 -2.25 -9.49
C GLN A 144 -19.32 -2.49 -7.99
N ALA A 145 -18.68 -3.59 -7.59
CA ALA A 145 -18.44 -3.89 -6.19
C ALA A 145 -17.58 -2.80 -5.52
N VAL A 146 -16.47 -2.37 -6.13
CA VAL A 146 -15.63 -1.32 -5.53
C VAL A 146 -16.30 0.05 -5.54
N ARG A 147 -17.09 0.37 -6.57
CA ARG A 147 -17.85 1.63 -6.63
C ARG A 147 -18.85 1.76 -5.48
N VAL A 148 -19.60 0.70 -5.20
CA VAL A 148 -20.71 0.70 -4.23
C VAL A 148 -20.19 0.49 -2.81
N LEU A 149 -19.30 -0.48 -2.63
CA LEU A 149 -18.85 -0.90 -1.30
C LEU A 149 -17.60 -0.13 -0.83
N GLY A 150 -16.86 0.48 -1.74
CA GLY A 150 -15.61 1.19 -1.41
C GLY A 150 -14.55 0.28 -0.81
N ILE A 151 -14.63 -1.03 -1.11
CA ILE A 151 -13.70 -2.05 -0.62
C ILE A 151 -12.39 -2.03 -1.42
N SER A 152 -11.32 -2.21 -0.71
CA SER A 152 -9.98 -2.50 -1.25
C SER A 152 -9.28 -3.40 -0.26
#